data_6821dd4b10e230d12b4ff2a04b946b17
#
_entry.id   6821dd4b10e230d12b4ff2a04b946b17
#
_cell.length_a   1.000
_cell.length_b   1.000
_cell.length_c   1.000
_cell.angle_alpha   90.00
_cell.angle_beta   90.00
_cell.angle_gamma   90.00
#
_symmetry.space_group_name_H-M   'P 1'
#
loop_
_entity.id
_entity.type
_entity.pdbx_description
1 polymer ?
#
loop_
_entity_poly.entity_id
_entity_poly.type
_entity_poly.pdbx_seq_one_letter_code
_entity_poly.pdbx_strand_id
1 'polypeptide(L)'
;MNNRLISYFLRNQVVFSLVIIVIALFVLKIKGILIAIFISYIIMAAFLPFVDALRKRRVPRILSVVIPYLIVFALFTSLVIPLIPFFASQIQSLFVIFPRYLDQAARVLGIQIDASRLGSFFGSEIGLISQNAFALTSKVFGGVFSTLTIFVVSFYLLLDHDRIKKYLVNLFPIQNQKGVLLITSQIEEKLGGWFRGQIILSLFIGVITWIGLTLLGIEFALPLALIAGILEIIPTIGPIISAIPAIIVALNTSFNSALIVTVFYFFVQTIENNLLVPRIMQKAVGLHPVAIIIGVIIGSELLGIVGALLAIPFISLLLILFNSKRDTPDRAM
;
A
#
# COMPACT_ATOMS: atom_id res chain seq x y z
N MET A 1 21.05 5.86 42.44
CA MET A 1 19.76 6.16 43.06
C MET A 1 18.60 5.74 42.09
N ASN A 2 18.22 4.47 41.93
CA ASN A 2 16.93 4.20 41.23
C ASN A 2 16.53 2.72 41.08
N ASN A 3 17.35 1.75 41.50
CA ASN A 3 16.90 0.33 41.35
C ASN A 3 15.75 -0.04 42.33
N ARG A 4 15.62 0.65 43.48
CA ARG A 4 14.55 0.38 44.47
C ARG A 4 13.19 0.93 44.01
N LEU A 5 13.15 2.08 43.36
CA LEU A 5 11.92 2.63 42.81
C LEU A 5 11.41 1.78 41.65
N ILE A 6 12.30 1.41 40.73
CA ILE A 6 11.95 0.55 39.57
C ILE A 6 11.44 -0.80 40.06
N SER A 7 12.10 -1.43 41.07
CA SER A 7 11.64 -2.71 41.61
C SER A 7 10.31 -2.60 42.37
N TYR A 8 10.02 -1.47 43.02
CA TYR A 8 8.73 -1.21 43.67
C TYR A 8 7.60 -1.04 42.64
N PHE A 9 7.85 -0.29 41.56
CA PHE A 9 6.90 -0.11 40.46
C PHE A 9 6.60 -1.43 39.74
N LEU A 10 7.60 -2.26 39.47
CA LEU A 10 7.42 -3.57 38.81
C LEU A 10 6.73 -4.61 39.70
N ARG A 11 6.77 -4.44 41.04
CA ARG A 11 6.15 -5.36 42.00
C ARG A 11 4.69 -5.04 42.33
N ASN A 12 4.23 -3.82 42.00
CA ASN A 12 2.84 -3.43 42.18
C ASN A 12 2.08 -3.63 40.88
N GLN A 13 1.29 -4.72 40.79
CA GLN A 13 0.51 -5.09 39.58
C GLN A 13 -0.41 -3.96 39.10
N VAL A 14 -0.98 -3.16 40.01
CA VAL A 14 -1.87 -2.05 39.66
C VAL A 14 -1.10 -0.95 38.93
N VAL A 15 0.06 -0.55 39.46
CA VAL A 15 0.91 0.48 38.84
C VAL A 15 1.43 0.01 37.49
N PHE A 16 1.85 -1.26 37.40
CA PHE A 16 2.30 -1.86 36.14
C PHE A 16 1.18 -1.85 35.08
N SER A 17 -0.04 -2.25 35.47
CA SER A 17 -1.21 -2.22 34.57
C SER A 17 -1.56 -0.79 34.13
N LEU A 18 -1.52 0.18 35.03
CA LEU A 18 -1.75 1.60 34.70
C LEU A 18 -0.70 2.13 33.71
N VAL A 19 0.57 1.80 33.90
CA VAL A 19 1.64 2.21 32.98
C VAL A 19 1.43 1.60 31.60
N ILE A 20 1.05 0.31 31.51
CA ILE A 20 0.72 -0.33 30.22
C ILE A 20 -0.45 0.36 29.54
N ILE A 21 -1.53 0.68 30.30
CA ILE A 21 -2.70 1.37 29.76
C ILE A 21 -2.30 2.75 29.22
N VAL A 22 -1.54 3.53 29.99
CA VAL A 22 -1.06 4.86 29.56
C VAL A 22 -0.21 4.77 28.29
N ILE A 23 0.72 3.80 28.23
CA ILE A 23 1.53 3.57 27.03
C ILE A 23 0.65 3.17 25.84
N ALA A 24 -0.32 2.27 26.04
CA ALA A 24 -1.24 1.85 24.99
C ALA A 24 -2.07 3.03 24.46
N LEU A 25 -2.65 3.84 25.35
CA LEU A 25 -3.40 5.05 24.97
C LEU A 25 -2.50 6.06 24.24
N PHE A 26 -1.27 6.25 24.69
CA PHE A 26 -0.30 7.12 24.01
C PHE A 26 0.02 6.61 22.61
N VAL A 27 0.30 5.32 22.44
CA VAL A 27 0.55 4.69 21.13
C VAL A 27 -0.67 4.85 20.21
N LEU A 28 -1.89 4.63 20.74
CA LEU A 28 -3.12 4.84 19.97
C LEU A 28 -3.29 6.31 19.54
N LYS A 29 -2.89 7.26 20.37
CA LYS A 29 -2.95 8.70 20.04
C LYS A 29 -1.96 9.10 18.95
N ILE A 30 -0.77 8.48 18.92
CA ILE A 30 0.27 8.80 17.95
C ILE A 30 0.32 7.80 16.76
N LYS A 31 -0.66 6.87 16.66
CA LYS A 31 -0.65 5.83 15.60
C LYS A 31 -0.47 6.38 14.20
N GLY A 32 -1.08 7.52 13.88
CA GLY A 32 -0.94 8.17 12.57
C GLY A 32 0.51 8.59 12.26
N ILE A 33 1.23 9.11 13.27
CA ILE A 33 2.64 9.48 13.12
C ILE A 33 3.50 8.23 12.92
N LEU A 34 3.26 7.17 13.69
CA LEU A 34 3.99 5.90 13.58
C LEU A 34 3.80 5.28 12.19
N ILE A 35 2.57 5.30 11.67
CA ILE A 35 2.24 4.84 10.32
C ILE A 35 2.99 5.68 9.27
N ALA A 36 2.97 7.01 9.40
CA ALA A 36 3.66 7.90 8.48
C ALA A 36 5.18 7.64 8.47
N ILE A 37 5.79 7.44 9.63
CA ILE A 37 7.22 7.08 9.74
C ILE A 37 7.48 5.71 9.11
N PHE A 38 6.60 4.72 9.32
CA PHE A 38 6.76 3.38 8.74
C PHE A 38 6.65 3.41 7.21
N ILE A 39 5.68 4.15 6.65
CA ILE A 39 5.57 4.36 5.21
C ILE A 39 6.81 5.07 4.67
N SER A 40 7.27 6.12 5.35
CA SER A 40 8.49 6.86 4.98
C SER A 40 9.72 5.93 4.96
N TYR A 41 9.82 5.01 5.91
CA TYR A 41 10.89 4.01 5.97
C TYR A 41 10.80 3.01 4.80
N ILE A 42 9.61 2.56 4.44
CA ILE A 42 9.39 1.69 3.27
C ILE A 42 9.82 2.40 1.98
N ILE A 43 9.41 3.66 1.81
CA ILE A 43 9.79 4.48 0.63
C ILE A 43 11.31 4.68 0.61
N MET A 44 11.91 5.05 1.73
CA MET A 44 13.37 5.15 1.87
C MET A 44 14.06 3.86 1.43
N ALA A 45 13.62 2.70 1.95
CA ALA A 45 14.17 1.40 1.60
C ALA A 45 13.98 1.05 0.11
N ALA A 46 12.90 1.53 -0.52
CA ALA A 46 12.67 1.36 -1.95
C ALA A 46 13.66 2.14 -2.81
N PHE A 47 14.11 3.31 -2.35
CA PHE A 47 15.08 4.16 -3.06
C PHE A 47 16.54 3.75 -2.82
N LEU A 48 16.86 3.00 -1.76
CA LEU A 48 18.22 2.58 -1.41
C LEU A 48 19.02 2.02 -2.59
N PRO A 49 18.53 1.06 -3.42
CA PRO A 49 19.30 0.49 -4.51
C PRO A 49 19.68 1.51 -5.58
N PHE A 50 18.81 2.50 -5.83
CA PHE A 50 19.09 3.57 -6.81
C PHE A 50 20.19 4.50 -6.30
N VAL A 51 20.13 4.85 -5.00
CA VAL A 51 21.16 5.67 -4.34
C VAL A 51 22.51 4.94 -4.33
N ASP A 52 22.52 3.65 -3.98
CA ASP A 52 23.73 2.84 -3.97
C ASP A 52 24.35 2.68 -5.36
N ALA A 53 23.51 2.54 -6.40
CA ALA A 53 23.97 2.50 -7.78
C ALA A 53 24.67 3.81 -8.20
N LEU A 54 24.14 4.98 -7.81
CA LEU A 54 24.75 6.29 -8.07
C LEU A 54 26.03 6.49 -7.26
N ARG A 55 26.04 6.07 -5.99
CA ARG A 55 27.27 6.12 -5.14
C ARG A 55 28.39 5.27 -5.70
N LYS A 56 28.10 4.08 -6.24
CA LYS A 56 29.09 3.25 -6.94
C LYS A 56 29.70 3.97 -8.15
N ARG A 57 28.97 4.89 -8.77
CA ARG A 57 29.46 5.76 -9.86
C ARG A 57 30.16 7.03 -9.37
N ARG A 58 30.55 7.10 -8.08
CA ARG A 58 31.24 8.22 -7.42
C ARG A 58 30.42 9.52 -7.37
N VAL A 59 29.10 9.44 -7.50
CA VAL A 59 28.22 10.61 -7.30
C VAL A 59 28.22 11.00 -5.81
N PRO A 60 28.36 12.30 -5.46
CA PRO A 60 28.28 12.76 -4.09
C PRO A 60 26.98 12.33 -3.42
N ARG A 61 27.03 12.05 -2.11
CA ARG A 61 25.89 11.49 -1.34
C ARG A 61 24.60 12.29 -1.51
N ILE A 62 24.67 13.61 -1.39
CA ILE A 62 23.50 14.49 -1.51
C ILE A 62 22.85 14.32 -2.89
N LEU A 63 23.66 14.38 -3.96
CA LEU A 63 23.15 14.20 -5.33
C LEU A 63 22.62 12.79 -5.57
N SER A 64 23.25 11.77 -5.00
CA SER A 64 22.77 10.38 -5.12
C SER A 64 21.37 10.19 -4.51
N VAL A 65 21.01 10.98 -3.49
CA VAL A 65 19.67 10.96 -2.88
C VAL A 65 18.71 11.87 -3.64
N VAL A 66 19.14 13.09 -3.99
CA VAL A 66 18.28 14.10 -4.66
C VAL A 66 17.84 13.62 -6.05
N ILE A 67 18.74 13.04 -6.84
CA ILE A 67 18.45 12.65 -8.23
C ILE A 67 17.25 11.68 -8.34
N PRO A 68 17.20 10.53 -7.62
CA PRO A 68 16.06 9.62 -7.70
C PRO A 68 14.73 10.28 -7.28
N TYR A 69 14.74 11.13 -6.23
CA TYR A 69 13.55 11.85 -5.81
C TYR A 69 13.09 12.86 -6.84
N LEU A 70 14.01 13.62 -7.45
CA LEU A 70 13.69 14.56 -8.53
C LEU A 70 13.15 13.84 -9.77
N ILE A 71 13.72 12.68 -10.14
CA ILE A 71 13.22 11.88 -11.26
C ILE A 71 11.77 11.44 -10.99
N VAL A 72 11.50 10.88 -9.81
CA VAL A 72 10.15 10.43 -9.47
C VAL A 72 9.19 11.62 -9.41
N PHE A 73 9.60 12.74 -8.81
CA PHE A 73 8.80 13.96 -8.76
C PHE A 73 8.53 14.53 -10.16
N ALA A 74 9.53 14.60 -11.02
CA ALA A 74 9.38 15.06 -12.39
C ALA A 74 8.45 14.16 -13.22
N LEU A 75 8.61 12.82 -13.11
CA LEU A 75 7.73 11.85 -13.74
C LEU A 75 6.29 12.00 -13.24
N PHE A 76 6.11 12.12 -11.92
CA PHE A 76 4.79 12.31 -11.33
C PHE A 76 4.15 13.61 -11.82
N THR A 77 4.88 14.71 -11.81
CA THR A 77 4.37 16.01 -12.23
C THR A 77 4.07 16.05 -13.72
N SER A 78 4.94 15.49 -14.56
CA SER A 78 4.78 15.56 -16.03
C SER A 78 3.80 14.55 -16.59
N LEU A 79 3.67 13.37 -15.97
CA LEU A 79 2.78 12.31 -16.46
C LEU A 79 1.45 12.26 -15.70
N VAL A 80 1.49 12.30 -14.35
CA VAL A 80 0.31 12.06 -13.53
C VAL A 80 -0.57 13.30 -13.45
N ILE A 81 0.01 14.48 -13.16
CA ILE A 81 -0.80 15.71 -12.97
C ILE A 81 -1.65 16.07 -14.18
N PRO A 82 -1.13 16.09 -15.43
CA PRO A 82 -1.96 16.39 -16.60
C PRO A 82 -3.05 15.35 -16.87
N LEU A 83 -2.84 14.10 -16.43
CA LEU A 83 -3.83 13.03 -16.60
C LEU A 83 -4.94 13.05 -15.55
N ILE A 84 -4.75 13.72 -14.40
CA ILE A 84 -5.75 13.78 -13.33
C ILE A 84 -7.12 14.31 -13.84
N PRO A 85 -7.25 15.45 -14.53
CA PRO A 85 -8.54 15.93 -14.99
C PRO A 85 -9.19 14.98 -15.99
N PHE A 86 -8.41 14.37 -16.88
CA PHE A 86 -8.90 13.38 -17.82
C PHE A 86 -9.45 12.14 -17.11
N PHE A 87 -8.69 11.58 -16.15
CA PHE A 87 -9.14 10.44 -15.37
C PHE A 87 -10.34 10.78 -14.48
N ALA A 88 -10.35 11.96 -13.87
CA ALA A 88 -11.47 12.41 -13.05
C ALA A 88 -12.76 12.48 -13.87
N SER A 89 -12.73 13.02 -15.08
CA SER A 89 -13.90 13.08 -15.97
C SER A 89 -14.38 11.68 -16.39
N GLN A 90 -13.47 10.76 -16.69
CA GLN A 90 -13.80 9.39 -17.08
C GLN A 90 -14.40 8.60 -15.89
N ILE A 91 -13.83 8.74 -14.70
CA ILE A 91 -14.34 8.11 -13.48
C ILE A 91 -15.69 8.70 -13.12
N GLN A 92 -15.87 10.03 -13.20
CA GLN A 92 -17.15 10.69 -12.95
C GLN A 92 -18.23 10.19 -13.92
N SER A 93 -17.92 10.09 -15.22
CA SER A 93 -18.84 9.56 -16.23
C SER A 93 -19.25 8.12 -15.92
N LEU A 94 -18.29 7.26 -15.54
CA LEU A 94 -18.60 5.90 -15.11
C LEU A 94 -19.56 5.90 -13.91
N PHE A 95 -19.28 6.64 -12.86
CA PHE A 95 -20.11 6.65 -11.65
C PHE A 95 -21.53 7.21 -11.90
N VAL A 96 -21.69 8.18 -12.79
CA VAL A 96 -23.01 8.73 -13.16
C VAL A 96 -23.86 7.69 -13.90
N ILE A 97 -23.24 6.86 -14.74
CA ILE A 97 -23.93 5.87 -15.57
C ILE A 97 -24.05 4.52 -14.83
N PHE A 98 -23.15 4.23 -13.88
CA PHE A 98 -23.05 2.95 -13.19
C PHE A 98 -24.37 2.45 -12.54
N PRO A 99 -25.21 3.30 -11.91
CA PRO A 99 -26.51 2.86 -11.38
C PRO A 99 -27.44 2.31 -12.46
N ARG A 100 -27.40 2.86 -13.68
CA ARG A 100 -28.17 2.33 -14.82
C ARG A 100 -27.65 0.96 -15.26
N TYR A 101 -26.34 0.78 -15.28
CA TYR A 101 -25.73 -0.52 -15.57
C TYR A 101 -26.07 -1.58 -14.53
N LEU A 102 -26.11 -1.20 -13.25
CA LEU A 102 -26.57 -2.10 -12.18
C LEU A 102 -28.03 -2.50 -12.37
N ASP A 103 -28.93 -1.55 -12.70
CA ASP A 103 -30.35 -1.86 -12.92
C ASP A 103 -30.55 -2.81 -14.13
N GLN A 104 -29.83 -2.57 -15.22
CA GLN A 104 -29.87 -3.44 -16.39
C GLN A 104 -29.31 -4.84 -16.08
N ALA A 105 -28.16 -4.93 -15.40
CA ALA A 105 -27.58 -6.20 -14.96
C ALA A 105 -28.52 -6.98 -14.05
N ALA A 106 -29.19 -6.30 -13.11
CA ALA A 106 -30.16 -6.91 -12.21
C ALA A 106 -31.36 -7.48 -12.97
N ARG A 107 -31.89 -6.76 -13.99
CA ARG A 107 -32.98 -7.27 -14.86
C ARG A 107 -32.56 -8.52 -15.65
N VAL A 108 -31.35 -8.53 -16.20
CA VAL A 108 -30.81 -9.69 -16.92
C VAL A 108 -30.68 -10.91 -16.00
N LEU A 109 -30.30 -10.69 -14.74
CA LEU A 109 -30.15 -11.75 -13.75
C LEU A 109 -31.46 -12.12 -13.02
N GLY A 110 -32.58 -11.42 -13.31
CA GLY A 110 -33.86 -11.65 -12.64
C GLY A 110 -33.90 -11.17 -11.18
N ILE A 111 -32.99 -10.27 -10.80
CA ILE A 111 -32.87 -9.74 -9.43
C ILE A 111 -33.53 -8.35 -9.40
N GLN A 112 -34.42 -8.11 -8.43
CA GLN A 112 -34.98 -6.79 -8.20
C GLN A 112 -34.05 -6.00 -7.27
N ILE A 113 -33.33 -5.02 -7.81
CA ILE A 113 -32.50 -4.09 -7.03
C ILE A 113 -33.19 -2.71 -7.10
N ASP A 114 -33.32 -2.06 -5.95
CA ASP A 114 -33.76 -0.66 -5.88
C ASP A 114 -32.63 0.27 -6.32
N ALA A 115 -32.47 0.41 -7.65
CA ALA A 115 -31.45 1.25 -8.25
C ALA A 115 -31.58 2.73 -7.87
N SER A 116 -32.76 3.17 -7.39
CA SER A 116 -32.99 4.55 -6.94
C SER A 116 -32.19 4.86 -5.66
N ARG A 117 -32.11 3.90 -4.75
CA ARG A 117 -31.28 4.05 -3.53
C ARG A 117 -29.78 4.07 -3.84
N LEU A 118 -29.34 3.26 -4.79
CA LEU A 118 -27.94 3.29 -5.24
C LEU A 118 -27.65 4.59 -6.01
N GLY A 119 -28.54 5.02 -6.88
CA GLY A 119 -28.44 6.29 -7.58
C GLY A 119 -28.38 7.50 -6.64
N SER A 120 -29.17 7.50 -5.56
CA SER A 120 -29.12 8.53 -4.53
C SER A 120 -27.82 8.48 -3.70
N PHE A 121 -27.32 7.29 -3.38
CA PHE A 121 -26.04 7.13 -2.70
C PHE A 121 -24.87 7.66 -3.54
N PHE A 122 -24.76 7.23 -4.80
CA PHE A 122 -23.72 7.73 -5.69
C PHE A 122 -23.93 9.21 -6.06
N GLY A 123 -25.17 9.65 -6.26
CA GLY A 123 -25.51 11.04 -6.55
C GLY A 123 -25.24 11.99 -5.40
N SER A 124 -25.48 11.57 -4.15
CA SER A 124 -25.15 12.36 -2.96
C SER A 124 -23.65 12.50 -2.76
N GLU A 125 -22.89 11.43 -2.92
CA GLU A 125 -21.43 11.48 -2.80
C GLU A 125 -20.79 12.32 -3.92
N ILE A 126 -21.24 12.18 -5.18
CA ILE A 126 -20.77 13.00 -6.29
C ILE A 126 -21.25 14.46 -6.17
N GLY A 127 -22.48 14.67 -5.71
CA GLY A 127 -23.04 16.00 -5.43
C GLY A 127 -22.27 16.70 -4.31
N LEU A 128 -21.89 15.99 -3.24
CA LEU A 128 -21.01 16.51 -2.19
C LEU A 128 -19.61 16.88 -2.73
N ILE A 129 -19.10 16.12 -3.69
CA ILE A 129 -17.82 16.41 -4.35
C ILE A 129 -17.94 17.69 -5.20
N SER A 130 -19.05 17.88 -5.93
CA SER A 130 -19.24 19.05 -6.81
C SER A 130 -19.65 20.32 -6.05
N GLN A 131 -20.48 20.21 -5.02
CA GLN A 131 -20.97 21.34 -4.25
C GLN A 131 -19.99 21.84 -3.18
N ASN A 132 -19.12 20.98 -2.69
CA ASN A 132 -18.11 21.32 -1.69
C ASN A 132 -16.69 21.36 -2.28
N ALA A 133 -16.49 22.12 -3.39
CA ALA A 133 -15.18 22.32 -3.97
C ALA A 133 -14.13 22.76 -2.93
N PHE A 134 -14.53 23.57 -1.95
CA PHE A 134 -13.67 23.99 -0.84
C PHE A 134 -13.34 22.84 0.13
N ALA A 135 -14.32 22.00 0.50
CA ALA A 135 -14.08 20.84 1.38
C ALA A 135 -13.27 19.77 0.65
N LEU A 136 -13.49 19.55 -0.65
CA LEU A 136 -12.67 18.68 -1.48
C LEU A 136 -11.25 19.22 -1.59
N THR A 137 -11.11 20.51 -1.88
CA THR A 137 -9.81 21.19 -1.93
C THR A 137 -9.07 21.03 -0.62
N SER A 138 -9.70 21.27 0.55
CA SER A 138 -9.05 21.11 1.85
C SER A 138 -8.68 19.64 2.17
N LYS A 139 -9.51 18.66 1.79
CA LYS A 139 -9.18 17.22 1.92
C LYS A 139 -8.02 16.82 1.00
N VAL A 140 -8.02 17.31 -0.25
CA VAL A 140 -6.93 17.06 -1.20
C VAL A 140 -5.66 17.73 -0.70
N PHE A 141 -5.70 19.00 -0.26
CA PHE A 141 -4.55 19.68 0.32
C PHE A 141 -4.03 18.98 1.59
N GLY A 142 -4.93 18.51 2.47
CA GLY A 142 -4.55 17.71 3.64
C GLY A 142 -3.86 16.40 3.24
N GLY A 143 -4.38 15.70 2.24
CA GLY A 143 -3.79 14.49 1.69
C GLY A 143 -2.43 14.74 1.02
N VAL A 144 -2.33 15.80 0.21
CA VAL A 144 -1.08 16.24 -0.43
C VAL A 144 -0.06 16.62 0.63
N PHE A 145 -0.44 17.38 1.67
CA PHE A 145 0.46 17.75 2.74
C PHE A 145 0.98 16.54 3.52
N SER A 146 0.10 15.58 3.84
CA SER A 146 0.50 14.33 4.50
C SER A 146 1.44 13.51 3.62
N THR A 147 1.16 13.40 2.32
CA THR A 147 2.01 12.72 1.35
C THR A 147 3.38 13.41 1.24
N LEU A 148 3.39 14.75 1.12
CA LEU A 148 4.61 15.53 1.11
C LEU A 148 5.44 15.31 2.37
N THR A 149 4.81 15.29 3.55
CA THR A 149 5.48 15.02 4.83
C THR A 149 6.15 13.64 4.82
N ILE A 150 5.44 12.60 4.33
CA ILE A 150 5.99 11.24 4.19
C ILE A 150 7.20 11.24 3.26
N PHE A 151 7.12 11.91 2.12
CA PHE A 151 8.24 12.02 1.17
C PHE A 151 9.43 12.78 1.76
N VAL A 152 9.19 13.89 2.47
CA VAL A 152 10.25 14.66 3.14
C VAL A 152 10.92 13.82 4.24
N VAL A 153 10.13 13.14 5.09
CA VAL A 153 10.70 12.27 6.12
C VAL A 153 11.50 11.13 5.48
N SER A 154 10.97 10.50 4.43
CA SER A 154 11.67 9.45 3.67
C SER A 154 13.00 9.96 3.08
N PHE A 155 13.02 11.17 2.53
CA PHE A 155 14.21 11.82 2.00
C PHE A 155 15.28 12.02 3.09
N TYR A 156 14.90 12.54 4.26
CA TYR A 156 15.84 12.73 5.37
C TYR A 156 16.34 11.39 5.94
N LEU A 157 15.46 10.38 6.06
CA LEU A 157 15.86 9.03 6.45
C LEU A 157 16.91 8.46 5.48
N LEU A 158 16.75 8.68 4.18
CA LEU A 158 17.70 8.23 3.15
C LEU A 158 19.00 9.03 3.19
N LEU A 159 18.91 10.34 3.38
CA LEU A 159 20.08 11.23 3.47
C LEU A 159 20.95 10.86 4.67
N ASP A 160 20.36 10.57 5.81
CA ASP A 160 21.07 10.22 7.04
C ASP A 160 21.11 8.70 7.32
N HIS A 161 20.76 7.87 6.33
CA HIS A 161 20.65 6.41 6.46
C HIS A 161 21.83 5.74 7.18
N ASP A 162 23.07 6.00 6.74
CA ASP A 162 24.27 5.38 7.34
C ASP A 162 24.49 5.83 8.80
N ARG A 163 24.14 7.08 9.12
CA ARG A 163 24.24 7.64 10.47
C ARG A 163 23.18 7.02 11.38
N ILE A 164 21.93 7.00 10.93
CA ILE A 164 20.81 6.40 11.68
C ILE A 164 21.06 4.92 11.92
N LYS A 165 21.50 4.18 10.90
CA LYS A 165 21.83 2.75 11.02
C LYS A 165 22.95 2.50 12.05
N LYS A 166 23.99 3.34 12.05
CA LYS A 166 25.05 3.30 13.08
C LYS A 166 24.50 3.56 14.48
N TYR A 167 23.65 4.57 14.65
CA TYR A 167 23.03 4.87 15.94
C TYR A 167 22.19 3.69 16.45
N LEU A 168 21.36 3.13 15.58
CA LEU A 168 20.54 1.96 15.94
C LEU A 168 21.40 0.77 16.39
N VAL A 169 22.46 0.47 15.65
CA VAL A 169 23.38 -0.64 15.98
C VAL A 169 24.08 -0.38 17.31
N ASN A 170 24.50 0.87 17.57
CA ASN A 170 25.22 1.23 18.81
C ASN A 170 24.33 1.22 20.08
N LEU A 171 23.01 1.16 19.95
CA LEU A 171 22.09 0.98 21.08
C LEU A 171 22.20 -0.44 21.69
N PHE A 172 22.79 -1.38 20.96
CA PHE A 172 22.92 -2.77 21.39
C PHE A 172 24.35 -3.11 21.85
N PRO A 173 24.53 -4.08 22.74
CA PRO A 173 25.84 -4.57 23.15
C PRO A 173 26.67 -4.99 21.94
N ILE A 174 27.99 -4.79 22.00
CA ILE A 174 28.95 -5.03 20.90
C ILE A 174 28.78 -6.44 20.30
N GLN A 175 28.50 -7.44 21.15
CA GLN A 175 28.30 -8.84 20.74
C GLN A 175 27.11 -9.01 19.78
N ASN A 176 26.07 -8.19 19.90
CA ASN A 176 24.83 -8.27 19.12
C ASN A 176 24.82 -7.33 17.90
N GLN A 177 25.75 -6.39 17.81
CA GLN A 177 25.76 -5.36 16.78
C GLN A 177 25.77 -5.92 15.35
N LYS A 178 26.54 -7.00 15.10
CA LYS A 178 26.55 -7.66 13.78
C LYS A 178 25.19 -8.25 13.44
N GLY A 179 24.52 -8.88 14.40
CA GLY A 179 23.16 -9.40 14.21
C GLY A 179 22.15 -8.30 13.90
N VAL A 180 22.18 -7.20 14.66
CA VAL A 180 21.30 -6.03 14.43
C VAL A 180 21.52 -5.43 13.06
N LEU A 181 22.77 -5.32 12.62
CA LEU A 181 23.10 -4.82 11.28
C LEU A 181 22.50 -5.70 10.17
N LEU A 182 22.61 -7.04 10.30
CA LEU A 182 22.05 -7.99 9.34
C LEU A 182 20.52 -7.90 9.30
N ILE A 183 19.86 -7.86 10.47
CA ILE A 183 18.41 -7.74 10.59
C ILE A 183 17.92 -6.45 9.91
N THR A 184 18.56 -5.32 10.22
CA THR A 184 18.19 -4.02 9.63
C THR A 184 18.32 -4.07 8.10
N SER A 185 19.41 -4.66 7.59
CA SER A 185 19.61 -4.80 6.14
C SER A 185 18.56 -5.73 5.50
N GLN A 186 18.16 -6.81 6.16
CA GLN A 186 17.10 -7.69 5.68
C GLN A 186 15.73 -7.00 5.67
N ILE A 187 15.44 -6.18 6.68
CA ILE A 187 14.21 -5.37 6.72
C ILE A 187 14.19 -4.39 5.55
N GLU A 188 15.27 -3.66 5.33
CA GLU A 188 15.41 -2.71 4.22
C GLU A 188 15.22 -3.41 2.86
N GLU A 189 15.88 -4.54 2.65
CA GLU A 189 15.78 -5.30 1.39
C GLU A 189 14.34 -5.79 1.15
N LYS A 190 13.72 -6.39 2.18
CA LYS A 190 12.36 -6.94 2.07
C LYS A 190 11.30 -5.86 1.88
N LEU A 191 11.30 -4.82 2.72
CA LEU A 191 10.30 -3.75 2.64
C LEU A 191 10.45 -2.94 1.36
N GLY A 192 11.68 -2.57 1.00
CA GLY A 192 11.95 -1.84 -0.24
C GLY A 192 11.66 -2.69 -1.48
N GLY A 193 12.01 -3.98 -1.45
CA GLY A 193 11.70 -4.94 -2.52
C GLY A 193 10.20 -5.11 -2.72
N TRP A 194 9.44 -5.26 -1.64
CA TRP A 194 7.98 -5.33 -1.68
C TRP A 194 7.36 -4.09 -2.33
N PHE A 195 7.75 -2.89 -1.89
CA PHE A 195 7.17 -1.65 -2.41
C PHE A 195 7.44 -1.47 -3.91
N ARG A 196 8.69 -1.70 -4.35
CA ARG A 196 9.02 -1.66 -5.78
C ARG A 196 8.24 -2.70 -6.58
N GLY A 197 8.15 -3.92 -6.06
CA GLY A 197 7.38 -5.00 -6.67
C GLY A 197 5.90 -4.64 -6.80
N GLN A 198 5.31 -4.04 -5.76
CA GLN A 198 3.90 -3.65 -5.74
C GLN A 198 3.59 -2.57 -6.78
N ILE A 199 4.46 -1.54 -6.91
CA ILE A 199 4.30 -0.51 -7.94
C ILE A 199 4.35 -1.14 -9.35
N ILE A 200 5.31 -2.05 -9.60
CA ILE A 200 5.44 -2.72 -10.89
C ILE A 200 4.20 -3.56 -11.19
N LEU A 201 3.70 -4.33 -10.21
CA LEU A 201 2.48 -5.13 -10.35
C LEU A 201 1.27 -4.26 -10.64
N SER A 202 1.03 -3.21 -9.85
CA SER A 202 -0.08 -2.27 -10.04
C SER A 202 -0.08 -1.65 -11.44
N LEU A 203 1.09 -1.24 -11.91
CA LEU A 203 1.24 -0.66 -13.25
C LEU A 203 0.96 -1.71 -14.34
N PHE A 204 1.50 -2.92 -14.19
CA PHE A 204 1.32 -4.01 -15.14
C PHE A 204 -0.14 -4.43 -15.22
N ILE A 205 -0.81 -4.64 -14.07
CA ILE A 205 -2.22 -5.00 -14.01
C ILE A 205 -3.11 -3.89 -14.60
N GLY A 206 -2.83 -2.62 -14.27
CA GLY A 206 -3.54 -1.50 -14.86
C GLY A 206 -3.41 -1.48 -16.40
N VAL A 207 -2.21 -1.61 -16.93
CA VAL A 207 -1.96 -1.60 -18.38
C VAL A 207 -2.59 -2.80 -19.09
N ILE A 208 -2.40 -4.03 -18.58
CA ILE A 208 -2.96 -5.23 -19.22
C ILE A 208 -4.49 -5.21 -19.18
N THR A 209 -5.08 -4.72 -18.09
CA THR A 209 -6.53 -4.58 -17.95
C THR A 209 -7.06 -3.54 -18.94
N TRP A 210 -6.38 -2.41 -19.09
CA TRP A 210 -6.76 -1.39 -20.08
C TRP A 210 -6.73 -1.93 -21.50
N ILE A 211 -5.63 -2.57 -21.89
CA ILE A 211 -5.50 -3.17 -23.23
C ILE A 211 -6.59 -4.22 -23.45
N GLY A 212 -6.75 -5.15 -22.49
CA GLY A 212 -7.71 -6.23 -22.60
C GLY A 212 -9.16 -5.75 -22.72
N LEU A 213 -9.60 -4.85 -21.82
CA LEU A 213 -10.95 -4.29 -21.88
C LEU A 213 -11.20 -3.46 -23.14
N THR A 214 -10.17 -2.73 -23.63
CA THR A 214 -10.26 -1.98 -24.89
C THR A 214 -10.40 -2.91 -26.09
N LEU A 215 -9.63 -3.99 -26.18
CA LEU A 215 -9.73 -5.00 -27.23
C LEU A 215 -11.07 -5.75 -27.20
N LEU A 216 -11.65 -5.94 -26.01
CA LEU A 216 -12.97 -6.53 -25.84
C LEU A 216 -14.12 -5.54 -26.12
N GLY A 217 -13.82 -4.28 -26.46
CA GLY A 217 -14.83 -3.26 -26.76
C GLY A 217 -15.67 -2.83 -25.55
N ILE A 218 -15.13 -2.99 -24.33
CA ILE A 218 -15.85 -2.63 -23.11
C ILE A 218 -15.77 -1.11 -22.90
N GLU A 219 -16.93 -0.49 -22.69
CA GLU A 219 -17.01 0.91 -22.33
C GLU A 219 -16.28 1.20 -21.02
N PHE A 220 -15.73 2.41 -20.88
CA PHE A 220 -14.97 2.80 -19.68
C PHE A 220 -13.76 1.91 -19.37
N ALA A 221 -13.15 1.28 -20.39
CA ALA A 221 -11.97 0.42 -20.23
C ALA A 221 -10.86 1.10 -19.41
N LEU A 222 -10.61 2.40 -19.65
CA LEU A 222 -9.55 3.13 -18.95
C LEU A 222 -9.86 3.39 -17.46
N PRO A 223 -11.03 3.93 -17.06
CA PRO A 223 -11.37 4.06 -15.63
C PRO A 223 -11.42 2.72 -14.91
N LEU A 224 -11.92 1.65 -15.54
CA LEU A 224 -11.95 0.31 -14.97
C LEU A 224 -10.53 -0.23 -14.75
N ALA A 225 -9.64 -0.02 -15.71
CA ALA A 225 -8.23 -0.41 -15.60
C ALA A 225 -7.48 0.38 -14.53
N LEU A 226 -7.79 1.67 -14.37
CA LEU A 226 -7.23 2.47 -13.27
C LEU A 226 -7.67 1.95 -11.91
N ILE A 227 -8.96 1.62 -11.78
CA ILE A 227 -9.49 0.99 -10.56
C ILE A 227 -8.74 -0.32 -10.29
N ALA A 228 -8.52 -1.16 -11.31
CA ALA A 228 -7.78 -2.41 -11.18
C ALA A 228 -6.34 -2.16 -10.73
N GLY A 229 -5.60 -1.26 -11.39
CA GLY A 229 -4.22 -0.94 -11.03
C GLY A 229 -4.08 -0.32 -9.64
N ILE A 230 -5.01 0.54 -9.20
CA ILE A 230 -4.99 1.14 -7.87
C ILE A 230 -5.35 0.10 -6.80
N LEU A 231 -6.39 -0.70 -7.02
CA LEU A 231 -6.81 -1.71 -6.06
C LEU A 231 -5.79 -2.87 -5.94
N GLU A 232 -4.96 -3.08 -6.98
CA GLU A 232 -3.86 -4.05 -6.97
C GLU A 232 -2.87 -3.83 -5.81
N ILE A 233 -2.83 -2.62 -5.25
CA ILE A 233 -2.03 -2.32 -4.05
C ILE A 233 -2.40 -3.25 -2.87
N ILE A 234 -3.65 -3.76 -2.84
CA ILE A 234 -4.10 -4.77 -1.87
C ILE A 234 -4.13 -6.13 -2.58
N PRO A 235 -3.08 -6.95 -2.44
CA PRO A 235 -2.99 -8.22 -3.17
C PRO A 235 -4.18 -9.14 -2.91
N THR A 236 -4.57 -9.91 -3.90
CA THR A 236 -5.68 -10.87 -3.91
C THR A 236 -7.08 -10.28 -3.81
N ILE A 237 -7.29 -9.25 -2.99
CA ILE A 237 -8.60 -8.60 -2.81
C ILE A 237 -8.84 -7.56 -3.90
N GLY A 238 -7.80 -6.82 -4.27
CA GLY A 238 -7.87 -5.78 -5.29
C GLY A 238 -8.41 -6.24 -6.63
N PRO A 239 -7.83 -7.28 -7.24
CA PRO A 239 -8.32 -7.83 -8.50
C PRO A 239 -9.78 -8.31 -8.46
N ILE A 240 -10.20 -8.95 -7.36
CA ILE A 240 -11.58 -9.43 -7.18
C ILE A 240 -12.55 -8.24 -7.15
N ILE A 241 -12.25 -7.22 -6.35
CA ILE A 241 -13.11 -6.04 -6.23
C ILE A 241 -13.15 -5.26 -7.55
N SER A 242 -12.02 -5.13 -8.25
CA SER A 242 -11.94 -4.41 -9.51
C SER A 242 -12.65 -5.12 -10.68
N ALA A 243 -12.77 -6.43 -10.64
CA ALA A 243 -13.49 -7.21 -11.63
C ALA A 243 -15.02 -6.94 -11.59
N ILE A 244 -15.58 -6.67 -10.40
CA ILE A 244 -17.02 -6.47 -10.22
C ILE A 244 -17.56 -5.35 -11.13
N PRO A 245 -17.08 -4.10 -11.07
CA PRO A 245 -17.57 -3.04 -11.94
C PRO A 245 -17.35 -3.33 -13.42
N ALA A 246 -16.23 -3.99 -13.79
CA ALA A 246 -15.97 -4.35 -15.17
C ALA A 246 -16.98 -5.36 -15.73
N ILE A 247 -17.32 -6.38 -14.94
CA ILE A 247 -18.33 -7.38 -15.30
C ILE A 247 -19.72 -6.73 -15.41
N ILE A 248 -20.07 -5.81 -14.51
CA ILE A 248 -21.35 -5.09 -14.54
C ILE A 248 -21.46 -4.24 -15.81
N VAL A 249 -20.42 -3.52 -16.18
CA VAL A 249 -20.38 -2.75 -17.43
C VAL A 249 -20.50 -3.67 -18.65
N ALA A 250 -19.80 -4.81 -18.65
CA ALA A 250 -19.87 -5.80 -19.72
C ALA A 250 -21.26 -6.43 -19.87
N LEU A 251 -21.97 -6.70 -18.76
CA LEU A 251 -23.36 -7.21 -18.76
C LEU A 251 -24.32 -6.27 -19.49
N ASN A 252 -24.05 -4.98 -19.47
CA ASN A 252 -24.86 -4.00 -20.20
C ASN A 252 -24.77 -4.17 -21.73
N THR A 253 -23.65 -4.68 -22.24
CA THR A 253 -23.48 -5.00 -23.65
C THR A 253 -24.13 -6.34 -24.00
N SER A 254 -23.78 -7.40 -23.30
CA SER A 254 -24.38 -8.73 -23.41
C SER A 254 -23.90 -9.65 -22.28
N PHE A 255 -24.67 -10.72 -22.03
CA PHE A 255 -24.23 -11.78 -21.11
C PHE A 255 -22.93 -12.45 -21.56
N ASN A 256 -22.76 -12.64 -22.89
CA ASN A 256 -21.53 -13.20 -23.45
C ASN A 256 -20.32 -12.29 -23.18
N SER A 257 -20.47 -10.96 -23.31
CA SER A 257 -19.41 -10.00 -23.00
C SER A 257 -18.99 -10.08 -21.53
N ALA A 258 -19.95 -10.20 -20.61
CA ALA A 258 -19.66 -10.35 -19.20
C ALA A 258 -18.91 -11.67 -18.90
N LEU A 259 -19.28 -12.77 -19.54
CA LEU A 259 -18.57 -14.04 -19.41
C LEU A 259 -17.14 -13.92 -19.91
N ILE A 260 -16.92 -13.30 -21.09
CA ILE A 260 -15.58 -13.08 -21.64
C ILE A 260 -14.74 -12.22 -20.70
N VAL A 261 -15.28 -11.12 -20.15
CA VAL A 261 -14.59 -10.26 -19.18
C VAL A 261 -14.23 -11.04 -17.90
N THR A 262 -15.15 -11.88 -17.41
CA THR A 262 -14.88 -12.72 -16.24
C THR A 262 -13.73 -13.70 -16.51
N VAL A 263 -13.72 -14.35 -17.66
CA VAL A 263 -12.63 -15.25 -18.08
C VAL A 263 -11.32 -14.47 -18.24
N PHE A 264 -11.39 -13.26 -18.80
CA PHE A 264 -10.23 -12.39 -18.96
C PHE A 264 -9.61 -12.03 -17.58
N TYR A 265 -10.41 -11.58 -16.60
CA TYR A 265 -9.91 -11.28 -15.26
C TYR A 265 -9.33 -12.52 -14.58
N PHE A 266 -9.98 -13.69 -14.73
CA PHE A 266 -9.44 -14.95 -14.23
C PHE A 266 -8.09 -15.31 -14.87
N PHE A 267 -7.94 -15.07 -16.17
CA PHE A 267 -6.69 -15.29 -16.89
C PHE A 267 -5.59 -14.32 -16.42
N VAL A 268 -5.90 -13.03 -16.28
CA VAL A 268 -4.97 -12.03 -15.74
C VAL A 268 -4.51 -12.42 -14.33
N GLN A 269 -5.45 -12.83 -13.45
CA GLN A 269 -5.15 -13.28 -12.11
C GLN A 269 -4.27 -14.54 -12.10
N THR A 270 -4.49 -15.45 -13.05
CA THR A 270 -3.68 -16.66 -13.18
C THR A 270 -2.25 -16.32 -13.60
N ILE A 271 -2.07 -15.39 -14.53
CA ILE A 271 -0.74 -14.88 -14.93
C ILE A 271 -0.07 -14.18 -13.74
N GLU A 272 -0.79 -13.34 -13.03
CA GLU A 272 -0.29 -12.63 -11.87
C GLU A 272 0.24 -13.62 -10.82
N ASN A 273 -0.60 -14.54 -10.36
CA ASN A 273 -0.23 -15.46 -9.28
C ASN A 273 0.87 -16.46 -9.65
N ASN A 274 0.91 -16.92 -10.91
CA ASN A 274 1.85 -17.97 -11.33
C ASN A 274 3.11 -17.44 -12.00
N LEU A 275 3.10 -16.23 -12.58
CA LEU A 275 4.23 -15.69 -13.32
C LEU A 275 4.77 -14.39 -12.72
N LEU A 276 3.91 -13.42 -12.43
CA LEU A 276 4.34 -12.08 -12.03
C LEU A 276 4.78 -12.02 -10.57
N VAL A 277 3.93 -12.46 -9.66
CA VAL A 277 4.22 -12.47 -8.22
C VAL A 277 5.51 -13.26 -7.91
N PRO A 278 5.72 -14.50 -8.41
CA PRO A 278 6.97 -15.21 -8.17
C PRO A 278 8.19 -14.49 -8.70
N ARG A 279 8.11 -13.87 -9.88
CA ARG A 279 9.26 -13.18 -10.49
C ARG A 279 9.55 -11.82 -9.87
N ILE A 280 8.52 -11.06 -9.53
CA ILE A 280 8.66 -9.68 -9.05
C ILE A 280 8.88 -9.66 -7.54
N MET A 281 8.17 -10.54 -6.81
CA MET A 281 8.15 -10.55 -5.34
C MET A 281 9.01 -11.65 -4.70
N GLN A 282 9.79 -12.40 -5.49
CA GLN A 282 10.54 -13.59 -5.04
C GLN A 282 11.42 -13.35 -3.79
N LYS A 283 12.01 -12.16 -3.69
CA LYS A 283 12.85 -11.78 -2.55
C LYS A 283 12.09 -11.04 -1.43
N ALA A 284 10.91 -10.54 -1.73
CA ALA A 284 10.19 -9.63 -0.83
C ALA A 284 9.17 -10.32 0.07
N VAL A 285 8.45 -11.34 -0.46
CA VAL A 285 7.29 -11.92 0.23
C VAL A 285 7.45 -13.44 0.29
N GLY A 286 8.00 -13.95 1.36
CA GLY A 286 7.99 -15.41 1.64
C GLY A 286 6.82 -15.82 2.53
N LEU A 287 5.65 -15.17 2.38
CA LEU A 287 4.47 -15.36 3.24
C LEU A 287 3.52 -16.39 2.66
N HIS A 288 2.94 -17.21 3.53
CA HIS A 288 1.85 -18.10 3.14
C HIS A 288 0.59 -17.28 2.78
N PRO A 289 -0.16 -17.60 1.70
CA PRO A 289 -1.35 -16.84 1.28
C PRO A 289 -2.37 -16.60 2.39
N VAL A 290 -2.60 -17.58 3.24
CA VAL A 290 -3.52 -17.47 4.40
C VAL A 290 -3.06 -16.37 5.37
N ALA A 291 -1.75 -16.25 5.62
CA ALA A 291 -1.22 -15.21 6.49
C ALA A 291 -1.43 -13.80 5.89
N ILE A 292 -1.36 -13.69 4.57
CA ILE A 292 -1.64 -12.44 3.85
C ILE A 292 -3.12 -12.06 4.03
N ILE A 293 -4.05 -13.00 3.76
CA ILE A 293 -5.49 -12.75 3.89
C ILE A 293 -5.85 -12.34 5.32
N ILE A 294 -5.41 -13.11 6.31
CA ILE A 294 -5.67 -12.80 7.73
C ILE A 294 -5.07 -11.44 8.10
N GLY A 295 -3.85 -11.18 7.67
CA GLY A 295 -3.19 -9.89 7.91
C GLY A 295 -3.91 -8.71 7.30
N VAL A 296 -4.43 -8.85 6.07
CA VAL A 296 -5.22 -7.82 5.40
C VAL A 296 -6.54 -7.58 6.14
N ILE A 297 -7.25 -8.64 6.58
CA ILE A 297 -8.49 -8.52 7.36
C ILE A 297 -8.21 -7.79 8.69
N ILE A 298 -7.23 -8.24 9.46
CA ILE A 298 -6.86 -7.59 10.73
C ILE A 298 -6.39 -6.15 10.49
N GLY A 299 -5.56 -5.93 9.49
CA GLY A 299 -5.07 -4.60 9.14
C GLY A 299 -6.21 -3.65 8.76
N SER A 300 -7.17 -4.13 7.96
CA SER A 300 -8.33 -3.33 7.57
C SER A 300 -9.21 -2.95 8.74
N GLU A 301 -9.40 -3.83 9.72
CA GLU A 301 -10.18 -3.57 10.93
C GLU A 301 -9.50 -2.53 11.84
N LEU A 302 -8.18 -2.62 11.98
CA LEU A 302 -7.42 -1.73 12.89
C LEU A 302 -7.19 -0.33 12.32
N LEU A 303 -6.90 -0.23 11.03
CA LEU A 303 -6.41 1.00 10.39
C LEU A 303 -7.09 1.31 9.04
N GLY A 304 -8.19 0.61 8.72
CA GLY A 304 -8.89 0.77 7.45
C GLY A 304 -8.02 0.38 6.25
N ILE A 305 -8.21 1.06 5.14
CA ILE A 305 -7.50 0.81 3.86
C ILE A 305 -5.98 0.85 4.05
N VAL A 306 -5.47 1.78 4.87
CA VAL A 306 -4.02 1.89 5.13
C VAL A 306 -3.49 0.65 5.85
N GLY A 307 -4.27 0.07 6.77
CA GLY A 307 -3.90 -1.16 7.46
C GLY A 307 -3.90 -2.37 6.54
N ALA A 308 -4.88 -2.49 5.65
CA ALA A 308 -4.91 -3.53 4.63
C ALA A 308 -3.67 -3.47 3.73
N LEU A 309 -3.30 -2.27 3.28
CA LEU A 309 -2.13 -2.01 2.44
C LEU A 309 -0.81 -2.36 3.14
N LEU A 310 -0.68 -2.00 4.42
CA LEU A 310 0.53 -2.22 5.20
C LEU A 310 0.63 -3.62 5.82
N ALA A 311 -0.39 -4.47 5.66
CA ALA A 311 -0.42 -5.80 6.28
C ALA A 311 0.80 -6.65 5.90
N ILE A 312 1.12 -6.73 4.61
CA ILE A 312 2.26 -7.53 4.12
C ILE A 312 3.61 -7.02 4.65
N PRO A 313 3.98 -5.74 4.51
CA PRO A 313 5.22 -5.23 5.06
C PRO A 313 5.31 -5.38 6.58
N PHE A 314 4.20 -5.22 7.29
CA PHE A 314 4.17 -5.38 8.74
C PHE A 314 4.39 -6.84 9.16
N ILE A 315 3.72 -7.81 8.52
CA ILE A 315 3.93 -9.24 8.78
C ILE A 315 5.36 -9.64 8.42
N SER A 316 5.90 -9.15 7.30
CA SER A 316 7.28 -9.40 6.88
C SER A 316 8.28 -8.90 7.92
N LEU A 317 8.06 -7.70 8.46
CA LEU A 317 8.86 -7.13 9.54
C LEU A 317 8.83 -8.02 10.79
N LEU A 318 7.63 -8.41 11.23
CA LEU A 318 7.47 -9.28 12.40
C LEU A 318 8.20 -10.61 12.22
N LEU A 319 8.06 -11.26 11.06
CA LEU A 319 8.73 -12.55 10.80
C LEU A 319 10.26 -12.44 10.83
N ILE A 320 10.83 -11.35 10.28
CA ILE A 320 12.28 -11.13 10.36
C ILE A 320 12.71 -11.02 11.81
N LEU A 321 11.97 -10.25 12.62
CA LEU A 321 12.29 -10.08 14.04
C LEU A 321 12.14 -11.37 14.86
N PHE A 322 11.15 -12.20 14.55
CA PHE A 322 10.95 -13.49 15.22
C PHE A 322 12.01 -14.54 14.82
N ASN A 323 12.32 -14.64 13.51
CA ASN A 323 13.30 -15.60 13.03
C ASN A 323 14.72 -15.26 13.49
N SER A 324 15.04 -13.98 13.61
CA SER A 324 16.34 -13.52 14.13
C SER A 324 16.62 -13.99 15.56
N LYS A 325 15.59 -14.19 16.39
CA LYS A 325 15.75 -14.77 17.74
C LYS A 325 16.07 -16.27 17.71
N ARG A 326 15.70 -16.98 16.64
CA ARG A 326 15.97 -18.41 16.47
C ARG A 326 17.38 -18.70 15.95
N ASP A 327 17.92 -17.78 15.13
CA ASP A 327 19.23 -17.93 14.49
C ASP A 327 20.39 -17.40 15.35
N THR A 328 20.14 -16.90 16.57
CA THR A 328 21.16 -16.76 17.59
C THR A 328 21.31 -18.12 18.30
N PRO A 329 22.26 -18.96 17.89
CA PRO A 329 22.50 -20.17 18.66
C PRO A 329 22.98 -19.72 20.05
N ASP A 330 22.39 -20.32 21.10
CA ASP A 330 22.99 -20.44 22.43
C ASP A 330 24.43 -20.99 22.30
N ARG A 331 25.38 -20.13 22.03
CA ARG A 331 26.78 -20.40 22.24
C ARG A 331 27.15 -19.85 23.61
N ALA A 332 26.58 -20.49 24.61
CA ALA A 332 27.01 -20.43 25.98
C ALA A 332 27.01 -21.87 26.52
N MET A 333 28.03 -22.64 26.16
CA MET A 333 28.68 -23.65 26.96
C MET A 333 30.13 -23.72 26.53
#